data_bed13fd2a683422d7699471fa7e41cb1
#
_entry.id   bed13fd2a683422d7699471fa7e41cb1
#
_cell.length_a   1.000
_cell.length_b   1.000
_cell.length_c   1.000
_cell.angle_alpha   90.00
_cell.angle_beta   90.00
_cell.angle_gamma   90.00
#
_symmetry.space_group_name_H-M   'P 1'
#
loop_
_entity.id
_entity.type
_entity.pdbx_description
1 polymer ?
#
loop_
_entity_poly.entity_id
_entity_poly.type
_entity_poly.pdbx_seq_one_letter_code
_entity_poly.pdbx_strand_id
1 'polypeptide(L)'
;DTQDILNLSTLSRLQPGGYVINVARGAHLVDDDLIALLDSGHLAGATLDVFRTEPLPAGHPFWLHPKITVTPHTSARTLREETIAQIAGKIAAVERGEPIAGLPGVVDRQRGY
;
A
#
# COMPACT_ATOMS: atom_id res chain seq x y z
N ASP A 1 -11.21 -7.42 5.95
CA ASP A 1 -9.82 -7.32 6.35
C ASP A 1 -8.94 -7.74 5.18
N THR A 2 -8.00 -6.88 4.77
CA THR A 2 -7.11 -7.09 3.61
C THR A 2 -5.66 -7.36 4.03
N GLN A 3 -5.42 -7.52 5.33
CA GLN A 3 -4.13 -7.90 5.84
C GLN A 3 -3.72 -9.27 5.30
N ASP A 4 -2.46 -9.39 4.85
CA ASP A 4 -1.88 -10.62 4.30
C ASP A 4 -2.65 -11.23 3.11
N ILE A 5 -3.45 -10.42 2.40
CA ILE A 5 -4.22 -10.89 1.25
C ILE A 5 -3.32 -11.33 0.08
N LEU A 6 -2.14 -10.69 -0.07
CA LEU A 6 -1.11 -11.05 -1.05
C LEU A 6 -0.13 -12.03 -0.39
N ASN A 7 -0.52 -13.28 -0.34
CA ASN A 7 0.23 -14.40 0.23
C ASN A 7 0.48 -15.50 -0.81
N LEU A 8 1.17 -16.57 -0.42
CA LEU A 8 1.50 -17.70 -1.30
C LEU A 8 0.27 -18.25 -2.03
N SER A 9 -0.86 -18.43 -1.31
CA SER A 9 -2.08 -18.99 -1.88
C SER A 9 -2.73 -18.11 -2.95
N THR A 10 -2.70 -16.80 -2.77
CA THR A 10 -3.31 -15.85 -3.71
C THR A 10 -2.36 -15.50 -4.85
N LEU A 11 -1.08 -15.26 -4.56
CA LEU A 11 -0.08 -14.90 -5.55
C LEU A 11 0.26 -16.06 -6.51
N SER A 12 0.20 -17.31 -6.03
CA SER A 12 0.42 -18.49 -6.90
C SER A 12 -0.68 -18.71 -7.95
N ARG A 13 -1.82 -18.03 -7.81
CA ARG A 13 -2.90 -18.05 -8.82
C ARG A 13 -2.64 -17.12 -10.00
N LEU A 14 -1.67 -16.23 -9.90
CA LEU A 14 -1.23 -15.45 -11.03
C LEU A 14 -0.63 -16.37 -12.09
N GLN A 15 -0.74 -15.99 -13.35
CA GLN A 15 -0.09 -16.75 -14.41
C GLN A 15 1.42 -16.76 -14.22
N PRO A 16 2.12 -17.85 -14.60
CA PRO A 16 3.57 -17.87 -14.63
C PRO A 16 4.12 -16.66 -15.41
N GLY A 17 5.11 -15.98 -14.84
CA GLY A 17 5.63 -14.73 -15.38
C GLY A 17 4.83 -13.49 -14.96
N GLY A 18 3.84 -13.62 -14.09
CA GLY A 18 3.10 -12.50 -13.53
C GLY A 18 3.99 -11.50 -12.80
N TYR A 19 3.54 -10.25 -12.71
CA TYR A 19 4.26 -9.16 -12.05
C TYR A 19 3.38 -8.54 -10.97
N VAL A 20 3.93 -8.26 -9.80
CA VAL A 20 3.21 -7.68 -8.65
C VAL A 20 3.55 -6.21 -8.49
N ILE A 21 2.53 -5.35 -8.33
CA ILE A 21 2.72 -3.94 -7.98
C ILE A 21 1.91 -3.66 -6.72
N ASN A 22 2.60 -3.24 -5.65
CA ASN A 22 1.94 -2.81 -4.41
C ASN A 22 2.21 -1.33 -4.14
N VAL A 23 1.19 -0.52 -4.37
CA VAL A 23 1.17 0.94 -4.10
C VAL A 23 0.10 1.31 -3.07
N ALA A 24 -0.44 0.32 -2.37
CA ALA A 24 -1.54 0.49 -1.43
C ALA A 24 -1.06 0.53 0.02
N ARG A 25 -0.82 -0.64 0.62
CA ARG A 25 -0.28 -0.76 2.00
C ARG A 25 0.62 -1.99 2.10
N GLY A 26 1.73 -1.85 2.85
CA GLY A 26 2.67 -2.93 3.08
C GLY A 26 2.05 -4.13 3.82
N ALA A 27 1.10 -3.88 4.73
CA ALA A 27 0.39 -4.94 5.46
C ALA A 27 -0.44 -5.89 4.58
N HIS A 28 -0.68 -5.55 3.32
CA HIS A 28 -1.37 -6.45 2.38
C HIS A 28 -0.49 -7.62 1.92
N LEU A 29 0.83 -7.48 1.96
CA LEU A 29 1.78 -8.44 1.39
C LEU A 29 2.46 -9.27 2.48
N VAL A 30 2.61 -10.56 2.22
CA VAL A 30 3.52 -11.45 2.98
C VAL A 30 4.85 -11.50 2.24
N ASP A 31 5.86 -10.86 2.82
CA ASP A 31 7.15 -10.58 2.17
C ASP A 31 7.89 -11.87 1.77
N ASP A 32 7.93 -12.86 2.67
CA ASP A 32 8.60 -14.14 2.43
C ASP A 32 7.91 -14.95 1.31
N ASP A 33 6.59 -14.89 1.22
CA ASP A 33 5.82 -15.56 0.17
C ASP A 33 6.11 -14.96 -1.22
N LEU A 34 6.23 -13.64 -1.30
CA LEU A 34 6.61 -12.96 -2.53
C LEU A 34 8.02 -13.38 -2.97
N ILE A 35 8.99 -13.36 -2.04
CA ILE A 35 10.37 -13.76 -2.32
C ILE A 35 10.41 -15.19 -2.84
N ALA A 36 9.72 -16.13 -2.19
CA ALA A 36 9.68 -17.52 -2.61
C ALA A 36 9.15 -17.70 -4.05
N LEU A 37 8.11 -16.93 -4.42
CA LEU A 37 7.54 -16.99 -5.77
C LEU A 37 8.43 -16.31 -6.83
N LEU A 38 9.20 -15.31 -6.47
CA LEU A 38 10.19 -14.68 -7.34
C LEU A 38 11.41 -15.59 -7.55
N ASP A 39 11.90 -16.24 -6.49
CA ASP A 39 13.04 -17.17 -6.52
C ASP A 39 12.72 -18.42 -7.32
N SER A 40 11.52 -18.97 -7.15
CA SER A 40 11.06 -20.12 -7.95
C SER A 40 10.87 -19.79 -9.43
N GLY A 41 10.85 -18.52 -9.81
CA GLY A 41 10.58 -18.08 -11.18
C GLY A 41 9.09 -18.09 -11.56
N HIS A 42 8.18 -18.35 -10.61
CA HIS A 42 6.75 -18.27 -10.88
C HIS A 42 6.33 -16.84 -11.20
N LEU A 43 6.84 -15.85 -10.43
CA LEU A 43 6.67 -14.42 -10.73
C LEU A 43 7.90 -13.86 -11.45
N ALA A 44 7.67 -12.98 -12.42
CA ALA A 44 8.73 -12.31 -13.16
C ALA A 44 9.38 -11.16 -12.36
N GLY A 45 8.62 -10.50 -11.49
CA GLY A 45 9.13 -9.38 -10.70
C GLY A 45 8.06 -8.72 -9.84
N ALA A 46 8.51 -7.74 -9.04
CA ALA A 46 7.63 -6.89 -8.25
C ALA A 46 8.12 -5.45 -8.17
N THR A 47 7.18 -4.50 -8.08
CA THR A 47 7.43 -3.10 -7.71
C THR A 47 6.67 -2.80 -6.42
N LEU A 48 7.39 -2.38 -5.40
CA LEU A 48 6.87 -2.16 -4.06
C LEU A 48 7.16 -0.72 -3.63
N ASP A 49 6.09 0.04 -3.39
CA ASP A 49 6.17 1.44 -2.92
C ASP A 49 5.83 1.57 -1.43
N VAL A 50 5.31 0.50 -0.84
CA VAL A 50 4.84 0.44 0.55
C VAL A 50 5.32 -0.84 1.25
N PHE A 51 5.59 -0.75 2.57
CA PHE A 51 6.21 -1.82 3.36
C PHE A 51 5.54 -1.98 4.71
N ARG A 52 5.66 -3.18 5.32
CA ARG A 52 5.13 -3.45 6.68
C ARG A 52 5.76 -2.56 7.73
N THR A 53 7.04 -2.30 7.58
CA THR A 53 7.79 -1.36 8.43
C THR A 53 8.35 -0.27 7.52
N GLU A 54 7.97 0.96 7.78
CA GLU A 54 8.44 2.12 7.05
C GLU A 54 9.19 3.09 7.98
N PRO A 55 10.37 3.57 7.57
CA PRO A 55 11.07 3.25 6.32
C PRO A 55 11.54 1.80 6.29
N LEU A 56 11.64 1.21 5.06
CA LEU A 56 12.10 -0.17 4.88
C LEU A 56 13.49 -0.35 5.52
N PRO A 57 13.66 -1.32 6.45
CA PRO A 57 14.93 -1.53 7.14
C PRO A 57 16.09 -1.76 6.17
N ALA A 58 17.26 -1.20 6.49
CA ALA A 58 18.45 -1.26 5.61
C ALA A 58 18.89 -2.69 5.26
N GLY A 59 18.66 -3.66 6.16
CA GLY A 59 18.98 -5.07 5.92
C GLY A 59 17.86 -5.89 5.29
N HIS A 60 16.77 -5.26 4.85
CA HIS A 60 15.63 -5.99 4.30
C HIS A 60 15.98 -6.65 2.96
N PRO A 61 15.58 -7.93 2.73
CA PRO A 61 15.91 -8.67 1.50
C PRO A 61 15.51 -7.97 0.21
N PHE A 62 14.44 -7.18 0.23
CA PHE A 62 13.95 -6.47 -0.96
C PHE A 62 14.98 -5.53 -1.59
N TRP A 63 15.90 -4.95 -0.81
CA TRP A 63 16.93 -4.05 -1.34
C TRP A 63 17.89 -4.71 -2.34
N LEU A 64 18.18 -5.99 -2.13
CA LEU A 64 19.17 -6.73 -2.92
C LEU A 64 18.54 -7.74 -3.89
N HIS A 65 17.22 -7.90 -3.85
CA HIS A 65 16.56 -8.88 -4.70
C HIS A 65 16.49 -8.41 -6.16
N PRO A 66 17.08 -9.14 -7.14
CA PRO A 66 17.26 -8.67 -8.52
C PRO A 66 15.94 -8.45 -9.28
N LYS A 67 14.85 -9.04 -8.81
CA LYS A 67 13.51 -8.93 -9.43
C LYS A 67 12.57 -7.97 -8.69
N ILE A 68 13.06 -7.24 -7.66
CA ILE A 68 12.25 -6.29 -6.89
C ILE A 68 12.74 -4.86 -7.15
N THR A 69 11.81 -3.99 -7.51
CA THR A 69 12.01 -2.55 -7.54
C THR A 69 11.35 -1.93 -6.31
N VAL A 70 12.12 -1.18 -5.53
CA VAL A 70 11.67 -0.46 -4.34
C VAL A 70 11.55 1.02 -4.67
N THR A 71 10.42 1.65 -4.31
CA THR A 71 10.22 3.09 -4.34
C THR A 71 9.80 3.60 -2.95
N PRO A 72 10.13 4.85 -2.56
CA PRO A 72 10.02 5.29 -1.17
C PRO A 72 8.64 5.91 -0.86
N HIS A 73 7.57 5.15 -1.03
CA HIS A 73 6.17 5.53 -0.74
C HIS A 73 5.80 6.87 -1.43
N THR A 74 6.04 6.95 -2.73
CA THR A 74 5.87 8.17 -3.54
C THR A 74 4.89 8.01 -4.71
N SER A 75 4.26 6.86 -4.85
CA SER A 75 3.36 6.55 -5.96
C SER A 75 2.07 7.36 -5.98
N ALA A 76 1.65 7.91 -4.81
CA ALA A 76 0.49 8.78 -4.70
C ALA A 76 0.94 10.23 -4.44
N ARG A 77 0.87 11.07 -5.46
CA ARG A 77 1.15 12.49 -5.32
C ARG A 77 -0.11 13.22 -4.86
N THR A 78 -0.05 13.82 -3.68
CA THR A 78 -1.12 14.67 -3.16
C THR A 78 -1.22 15.94 -4.01
N LEU A 79 -2.36 16.17 -4.64
CA LEU A 79 -2.64 17.40 -5.38
C LEU A 79 -2.95 18.51 -4.37
N ARG A 80 -2.03 19.46 -4.24
CA ARG A 80 -2.05 20.49 -3.19
C ARG A 80 -3.35 21.29 -3.20
N GLU A 81 -3.79 21.75 -4.35
CA GLU A 81 -4.99 22.58 -4.47
C GLU A 81 -6.26 21.83 -4.08
N GLU A 82 -6.41 20.59 -4.56
CA GLU A 82 -7.54 19.74 -4.21
C GLU A 82 -7.56 19.41 -2.71
N THR A 83 -6.41 19.14 -2.13
CA THR A 83 -6.28 18.87 -0.69
C THR A 83 -6.69 20.08 0.14
N ILE A 84 -6.24 21.29 -0.22
CA ILE A 84 -6.61 22.52 0.47
C ILE A 84 -8.12 22.74 0.36
N ALA A 85 -8.71 22.58 -0.81
CA ALA A 85 -10.15 22.73 -1.02
C ALA A 85 -10.96 21.72 -0.18
N GLN A 86 -10.53 20.45 -0.12
CA GLN A 86 -11.18 19.42 0.70
C GLN A 86 -11.09 19.73 2.19
N ILE A 87 -9.93 20.15 2.67
CA ILE A 87 -9.73 20.51 4.10
C ILE A 87 -10.59 21.71 4.45
N ALA A 88 -10.56 22.78 3.65
CA ALA A 88 -11.36 23.97 3.86
C ALA A 88 -12.87 23.65 3.87
N GLY A 89 -13.33 22.80 2.95
CA GLY A 89 -14.71 22.33 2.91
C GLY A 89 -15.14 21.58 4.17
N LYS A 90 -14.26 20.72 4.70
CA LYS A 90 -14.52 19.97 5.95
C LYS A 90 -14.56 20.89 7.17
N ILE A 91 -13.65 21.86 7.26
CA ILE A 91 -13.65 22.86 8.34
C ILE A 91 -14.98 23.63 8.31
N ALA A 92 -15.37 24.15 7.15
CA ALA A 92 -16.62 24.89 7.02
C ALA A 92 -17.87 24.05 7.35
N ALA A 93 -17.86 22.74 7.04
CA ALA A 93 -18.93 21.83 7.41
C ALA A 93 -19.03 21.66 8.94
N VAL A 94 -17.89 21.47 9.61
CA VAL A 94 -17.84 21.39 11.09
C VAL A 94 -18.30 22.71 11.74
N GLU A 95 -17.92 23.87 11.20
CA GLU A 95 -18.35 25.16 11.68
C GLU A 95 -19.89 25.37 11.54
N ARG A 96 -20.50 24.75 10.52
CA ARG A 96 -21.98 24.72 10.37
C ARG A 96 -22.67 23.72 11.30
N GLY A 97 -21.91 22.95 12.10
CA GLY A 97 -22.45 21.95 13.02
C GLY A 97 -22.75 20.60 12.38
N GLU A 98 -22.22 20.32 11.18
CA GLU A 98 -22.37 19.01 10.55
C GLU A 98 -21.61 17.93 11.34
N PRO A 99 -22.19 16.73 11.53
CA PRO A 99 -21.53 15.68 12.28
C PRO A 99 -20.28 15.18 11.54
N ILE A 100 -19.15 15.10 12.24
CA ILE A 100 -17.87 14.65 11.68
C ILE A 100 -17.99 13.27 11.02
N ALA A 101 -18.77 12.37 11.61
CA ALA A 101 -18.96 11.00 11.08
C ALA A 101 -19.59 10.95 9.67
N GLY A 102 -20.25 12.01 9.24
CA GLY A 102 -20.84 12.11 7.89
C GLY A 102 -19.93 12.74 6.85
N LEU A 103 -18.75 13.23 7.23
CA LEU A 103 -17.85 13.91 6.29
C LEU A 103 -17.08 12.91 5.43
N PRO A 104 -16.82 13.21 4.14
CA PRO A 104 -16.04 12.33 3.28
C PRO A 104 -14.62 12.09 3.81
N GLY A 105 -14.16 10.84 3.81
CA GLY A 105 -12.80 10.49 4.20
C GLY A 105 -12.51 10.58 5.70
N VAL A 106 -13.55 10.46 6.54
CA VAL A 106 -13.36 10.24 7.97
C VAL A 106 -12.80 8.85 8.19
N VAL A 107 -11.69 8.79 8.90
CA VAL A 107 -11.01 7.52 9.21
C VAL A 107 -11.64 6.89 10.44
N ASP A 108 -12.08 5.65 10.34
CA ASP A 108 -12.43 4.83 11.49
C ASP A 108 -11.13 4.39 12.20
N ARG A 109 -10.93 4.88 13.43
CA ARG A 109 -9.70 4.61 14.19
C ARG A 109 -9.51 3.13 14.57
N GLN A 110 -10.59 2.35 14.60
CA GLN A 110 -10.52 0.92 14.92
C GLN A 110 -10.15 0.11 13.68
N ARG A 111 -10.62 0.54 12.52
CA ARG A 111 -10.31 -0.11 11.22
C ARG A 111 -9.02 0.39 10.59
N GLY A 112 -8.61 1.64 10.88
CA GLY A 112 -7.42 2.26 10.31
C GLY A 112 -7.64 2.87 8.91
N TYR A 113 -8.89 2.91 8.42
CA TYR A 113 -9.29 3.51 7.14
C TYR A 113 -10.73 4.00 7.17
#